data_64addc61abd87fe943fd18b2546124ea
#
_entry.id   64addc61abd87fe943fd18b2546124ea
#
_cell.length_a   1.000
_cell.length_b   1.000
_cell.length_c   1.000
_cell.angle_alpha   90.00
_cell.angle_beta   90.00
_cell.angle_gamma   90.00
#
_symmetry.space_group_name_H-M   'P 1'
#
loop_
_entity.id
_entity.type
_entity.pdbx_description
1 polymer ?
#
loop_
_entity_poly.entity_id
_entity_poly.type
_entity_poly.pdbx_seq_one_letter_code
_entity_poly.pdbx_strand_id
1 'polypeptide(L)'
;METGSTEQMVQYGKYVYVNCWSYQNRILKIDTTTDKVVDQLTVGIQPTSLVMDKNFKMWTITAGGYKGSPYGYEEPSLYRIDAETFKIEKLFKVLLGDAPSEVQLNGAGDELYWINKDIWRMSVDAERVPVRPFLKYRDTKYYGLTVSPKNGDVYVADAIDYQQQGMIYRYTEDGELVDEFYVGIIPGAFCWK
;
A
#
# COMPACT_ATOMS: atom_id res chain seq x y z
N MET A 1 15.59 6.13 -20.18
CA MET A 1 14.55 5.71 -19.22
C MET A 1 15.19 5.79 -17.85
N GLU A 2 14.80 6.74 -17.02
CA GLU A 2 15.36 6.84 -15.68
C GLU A 2 14.85 5.67 -14.85
N THR A 3 15.78 4.92 -14.34
CA THR A 3 15.59 3.61 -13.75
C THR A 3 15.19 3.72 -12.29
N GLY A 4 13.91 3.62 -12.00
CA GLY A 4 13.41 3.20 -10.68
C GLY A 4 12.67 1.88 -10.83
N SER A 5 12.70 1.03 -9.80
CA SER A 5 11.86 -0.15 -9.79
C SER A 5 10.40 0.28 -9.70
N THR A 6 9.59 -0.22 -10.62
CA THR A 6 8.14 -0.07 -10.57
C THR A 6 7.55 -1.23 -9.78
N GLU A 7 6.56 -0.98 -8.92
CA GLU A 7 6.00 -1.99 -8.04
C GLU A 7 4.55 -2.33 -8.40
N GLN A 8 3.67 -1.36 -8.29
CA GLN A 8 2.24 -1.57 -8.50
C GLN A 8 1.68 -0.61 -9.52
N MET A 9 0.56 -0.99 -10.12
CA MET A 9 -0.11 -0.16 -11.10
C MET A 9 -1.63 -0.20 -10.93
N VAL A 10 -2.27 0.91 -11.25
CA VAL A 10 -3.74 1.02 -11.36
C VAL A 10 -4.12 1.67 -12.66
N GLN A 11 -5.31 1.35 -13.18
CA GLN A 11 -5.82 1.91 -14.42
C GLN A 11 -7.03 2.81 -14.18
N TYR A 12 -7.05 3.97 -14.83
CA TYR A 12 -8.21 4.84 -14.92
C TYR A 12 -8.39 5.35 -16.37
N GLY A 13 -9.52 5.01 -16.95
CA GLY A 13 -9.77 5.29 -18.37
C GLY A 13 -8.70 4.64 -19.27
N LYS A 14 -8.09 5.45 -20.13
CA LYS A 14 -6.99 5.02 -21.01
C LYS A 14 -5.60 5.16 -20.38
N TYR A 15 -5.50 5.52 -19.12
CA TYR A 15 -4.23 5.74 -18.46
C TYR A 15 -3.95 4.65 -17.43
N VAL A 16 -2.69 4.22 -17.38
CA VAL A 16 -2.14 3.41 -16.31
C VAL A 16 -1.20 4.28 -15.48
N TYR A 17 -1.35 4.20 -14.17
CA TYR A 17 -0.50 4.86 -13.19
C TYR A 17 0.40 3.83 -12.53
N VAL A 18 1.68 4.13 -12.41
CA VAL A 18 2.70 3.20 -11.88
C VAL A 18 3.55 3.92 -10.85
N ASN A 19 3.64 3.39 -9.63
CA ASN A 19 4.56 3.93 -8.64
C ASN A 19 5.99 3.48 -8.91
N CYS A 20 6.96 4.38 -8.66
CA CYS A 20 8.38 4.11 -8.77
C CYS A 20 8.97 4.09 -7.35
N TRP A 21 9.20 2.88 -6.83
CA TRP A 21 9.57 2.67 -5.44
C TRP A 21 11.07 2.90 -5.16
N SER A 22 11.93 2.15 -5.84
CA SER A 22 13.33 2.05 -5.46
C SER A 22 14.08 3.37 -5.71
N TYR A 23 14.44 4.05 -4.63
CA TYR A 23 15.18 5.32 -4.63
C TYR A 23 14.51 6.44 -5.42
N GLN A 24 13.20 6.38 -5.57
CA GLN A 24 12.39 7.31 -6.32
C GLN A 24 11.29 7.91 -5.46
N ASN A 25 10.60 8.91 -6.00
CA ASN A 25 9.55 9.66 -5.32
C ASN A 25 8.44 10.09 -6.28
N ARG A 26 8.06 9.20 -7.22
CA ARG A 26 7.10 9.57 -8.26
C ARG A 26 6.13 8.48 -8.64
N ILE A 27 5.03 8.91 -9.22
CA ILE A 27 4.07 8.09 -9.94
C ILE A 27 4.11 8.51 -11.40
N LEU A 28 4.21 7.56 -12.31
CA LEU A 28 4.17 7.80 -13.76
C LEU A 28 2.74 7.61 -14.27
N LYS A 29 2.34 8.45 -15.23
CA LYS A 29 1.10 8.32 -15.99
C LYS A 29 1.44 7.87 -17.42
N ILE A 30 0.92 6.71 -17.82
CA ILE A 30 1.19 6.08 -19.11
C ILE A 30 -0.11 6.08 -19.92
N ASP A 31 -0.06 6.55 -21.16
CA ASP A 31 -1.17 6.45 -22.10
C ASP A 31 -1.10 5.09 -22.80
N THR A 32 -2.10 4.23 -22.58
CA THR A 32 -2.16 2.87 -23.13
C THR A 32 -2.45 2.82 -24.64
N THR A 33 -2.80 3.95 -25.26
CA THR A 33 -2.97 4.02 -26.72
C THR A 33 -1.66 4.27 -27.46
N THR A 34 -0.65 4.79 -26.76
CA THR A 34 0.66 5.13 -27.33
C THR A 34 1.82 4.43 -26.65
N ASP A 35 1.55 3.74 -25.51
CA ASP A 35 2.54 3.10 -24.64
C ASP A 35 3.65 4.06 -24.16
N LYS A 36 3.28 5.32 -23.95
CA LYS A 36 4.23 6.37 -23.54
C LYS A 36 3.88 6.94 -22.18
N VAL A 37 4.93 7.26 -21.42
CA VAL A 37 4.79 8.12 -20.25
C VAL A 37 4.40 9.52 -20.74
N VAL A 38 3.25 10.02 -20.31
CA VAL A 38 2.71 11.33 -20.72
C VAL A 38 2.75 12.35 -19.60
N ASP A 39 2.90 11.91 -18.35
CA ASP A 39 2.99 12.80 -17.19
C ASP A 39 3.66 12.07 -16.01
N GLN A 40 4.07 12.82 -14.99
CA GLN A 40 4.59 12.30 -13.74
C GLN A 40 4.21 13.19 -12.56
N LEU A 41 3.92 12.58 -11.42
CA LEU A 41 3.59 13.25 -10.18
C LEU A 41 4.65 12.94 -9.12
N THR A 42 5.25 13.99 -8.54
CA THR A 42 6.14 13.82 -7.40
C THR A 42 5.32 13.62 -6.13
N VAL A 43 5.65 12.55 -5.41
CA VAL A 43 5.13 12.20 -4.08
C VAL A 43 6.31 12.10 -3.10
N GLY A 44 6.10 11.52 -1.94
CA GLY A 44 7.19 11.26 -1.01
C GLY A 44 8.12 10.13 -1.47
N ILE A 45 9.25 10.00 -0.76
CA ILE A 45 10.31 9.03 -1.04
C ILE A 45 9.79 7.61 -0.85
N GLN A 46 10.07 6.74 -1.82
CA GLN A 46 9.73 5.32 -1.83
C GLN A 46 8.22 5.06 -1.69
N PRO A 47 7.39 5.43 -2.68
CA PRO A 47 5.99 5.00 -2.73
C PRO A 47 5.92 3.48 -2.91
N THR A 48 5.40 2.76 -1.91
CA THR A 48 5.50 1.29 -1.82
C THR A 48 4.31 0.57 -2.45
N SER A 49 3.19 1.25 -2.63
CA SER A 49 1.96 0.64 -3.14
C SER A 49 1.11 1.67 -3.87
N LEU A 50 0.17 1.21 -4.68
CA LEU A 50 -0.77 2.06 -5.40
C LEU A 50 -2.10 1.34 -5.59
N VAL A 51 -3.19 1.90 -5.03
CA VAL A 51 -4.55 1.38 -5.18
C VAL A 51 -5.50 2.49 -5.59
N MET A 52 -6.70 2.12 -6.11
CA MET A 52 -7.72 3.07 -6.52
C MET A 52 -9.03 2.77 -5.79
N ASP A 53 -9.59 3.76 -5.09
CA ASP A 53 -10.81 3.64 -4.32
C ASP A 53 -12.09 3.80 -5.19
N LYS A 54 -13.25 3.60 -4.56
CA LYS A 54 -14.58 3.73 -5.21
C LYS A 54 -14.87 5.12 -5.78
N ASN A 55 -14.17 6.15 -5.30
CA ASN A 55 -14.33 7.55 -5.74
C ASN A 55 -13.31 7.93 -6.82
N PHE A 56 -12.62 6.93 -7.40
CA PHE A 56 -11.53 7.13 -8.37
C PHE A 56 -10.38 7.97 -7.82
N LYS A 57 -10.11 7.88 -6.52
CA LYS A 57 -8.92 8.44 -5.91
C LYS A 57 -7.85 7.36 -5.80
N MET A 58 -6.65 7.69 -6.23
CA MET A 58 -5.49 6.84 -6.05
C MET A 58 -4.89 7.08 -4.65
N TRP A 59 -4.46 6.00 -4.03
CA TRP A 59 -3.79 6.05 -2.75
C TRP A 59 -2.43 5.38 -2.84
N THR A 60 -1.43 6.04 -2.29
CA THR A 60 -0.08 5.51 -2.15
C THR A 60 0.47 5.85 -0.78
N ILE A 61 1.22 4.93 -0.19
CA ILE A 61 1.97 5.17 1.04
C ILE A 61 3.45 5.21 0.73
N THR A 62 4.19 6.14 1.36
CA THR A 62 5.63 6.30 1.15
C THR A 62 6.40 5.82 2.37
N ALA A 63 7.46 5.05 2.17
CA ALA A 63 8.32 4.58 3.25
C ALA A 63 9.22 5.69 3.82
N GLY A 64 9.46 6.75 3.04
CA GLY A 64 10.25 7.91 3.47
C GLY A 64 11.76 7.73 3.42
N GLY A 65 12.25 6.58 3.00
CA GLY A 65 13.69 6.28 3.02
C GLY A 65 14.22 6.02 4.44
N TYR A 66 15.50 6.26 4.66
CA TYR A 66 16.12 6.13 5.98
C TYR A 66 17.17 7.23 6.22
N LYS A 67 17.41 7.56 7.49
CA LYS A 67 18.40 8.57 7.89
C LYS A 67 19.79 8.16 7.42
N GLY A 68 20.46 9.05 6.68
CA GLY A 68 21.78 8.78 6.09
C GLY A 68 21.74 8.18 4.69
N SER A 69 20.56 7.93 4.12
CA SER A 69 20.42 7.53 2.72
C SER A 69 20.91 8.62 1.78
N PRO A 70 21.70 8.29 0.72
CA PRO A 70 22.08 9.25 -0.30
C PRO A 70 20.89 9.77 -1.12
N TYR A 71 19.73 9.10 -1.05
CA TYR A 71 18.50 9.46 -1.74
C TYR A 71 17.53 10.28 -0.88
N GLY A 72 17.95 10.61 0.34
CA GLY A 72 17.17 11.43 1.27
C GLY A 72 16.40 10.62 2.31
N TYR A 73 15.77 11.37 3.21
CA TYR A 73 14.89 10.87 4.26
C TYR A 73 13.77 11.87 4.53
N GLU A 74 12.56 11.40 4.66
CA GLU A 74 11.40 12.17 5.11
C GLU A 74 10.46 11.29 5.95
N GLU A 75 9.52 11.91 6.65
CA GLU A 75 8.52 11.16 7.39
C GLU A 75 7.55 10.44 6.44
N PRO A 76 7.29 9.13 6.67
CA PRO A 76 6.32 8.37 5.91
C PRO A 76 4.96 9.07 5.82
N SER A 77 4.33 8.99 4.67
CA SER A 77 3.06 9.68 4.43
C SER A 77 2.15 8.87 3.51
N LEU A 78 0.84 9.02 3.73
CA LEU A 78 -0.19 8.46 2.86
C LEU A 78 -0.76 9.60 2.01
N TYR A 79 -0.82 9.40 0.71
CA TYR A 79 -1.28 10.37 -0.29
C TYR A 79 -2.61 9.95 -0.87
N ARG A 80 -3.57 10.89 -0.95
CA ARG A 80 -4.76 10.80 -1.78
C ARG A 80 -4.57 11.66 -3.02
N ILE A 81 -4.74 11.05 -4.19
CA ILE A 81 -4.47 11.66 -5.48
C ILE A 81 -5.72 11.51 -6.35
N ASP A 82 -6.18 12.58 -6.95
CA ASP A 82 -7.27 12.54 -7.92
C ASP A 82 -6.78 11.92 -9.24
N ALA A 83 -7.43 10.84 -9.69
CA ALA A 83 -7.00 10.12 -10.90
C ALA A 83 -7.27 10.90 -12.19
N GLU A 84 -8.29 11.75 -12.24
CA GLU A 84 -8.64 12.53 -13.40
C GLU A 84 -7.66 13.69 -13.62
N THR A 85 -7.46 14.50 -12.58
CA THR A 85 -6.60 15.70 -12.64
C THR A 85 -5.13 15.39 -12.42
N PHE A 86 -4.82 14.20 -11.90
CA PHE A 86 -3.49 13.72 -11.51
C PHE A 86 -2.81 14.68 -10.53
N LYS A 87 -3.55 15.11 -9.51
CA LYS A 87 -3.07 16.03 -8.47
C LYS A 87 -3.24 15.44 -7.08
N ILE A 88 -2.31 15.75 -6.19
CA ILE A 88 -2.43 15.43 -4.77
C ILE A 88 -3.56 16.28 -4.19
N GLU A 89 -4.59 15.62 -3.66
CA GLU A 89 -5.67 16.27 -2.93
C GLU A 89 -5.37 16.37 -1.45
N LYS A 90 -4.73 15.33 -0.89
CA LYS A 90 -4.47 15.28 0.54
C LYS A 90 -3.21 14.48 0.86
N LEU A 91 -2.54 14.91 1.90
CA LEU A 91 -1.41 14.24 2.51
C LEU A 91 -1.71 14.00 3.99
N PHE A 92 -1.56 12.76 4.41
CA PHE A 92 -1.68 12.34 5.80
C PHE A 92 -0.31 11.91 6.31
N LYS A 93 0.15 12.52 7.38
CA LYS A 93 1.32 12.02 8.10
C LYS A 93 0.92 10.75 8.84
N VAL A 94 1.59 9.64 8.53
CA VAL A 94 1.37 8.40 9.27
C VAL A 94 2.23 8.40 10.53
N LEU A 95 1.74 7.72 11.58
CA LEU A 95 2.48 7.64 12.83
C LEU A 95 3.83 6.96 12.62
N LEU A 96 4.82 7.38 13.40
CA LEU A 96 6.15 6.76 13.40
C LEU A 96 6.02 5.28 13.73
N GLY A 97 6.47 4.47 12.81
CA GLY A 97 6.55 3.01 12.90
C GLY A 97 7.77 2.56 12.11
N ASP A 98 7.76 1.31 11.70
CA ASP A 98 8.67 0.82 10.68
C ASP A 98 8.27 1.40 9.31
N ALA A 99 9.02 1.12 8.26
CA ALA A 99 8.68 1.58 6.92
C ALA A 99 7.29 1.08 6.51
N PRO A 100 6.28 1.96 6.32
CA PRO A 100 4.93 1.52 5.98
C PRO A 100 4.87 0.96 4.55
N SER A 101 3.96 0.01 4.35
CA SER A 101 3.80 -0.69 3.08
C SER A 101 2.37 -1.21 2.89
N GLU A 102 2.12 -1.84 1.74
CA GLU A 102 0.94 -2.67 1.47
C GLU A 102 -0.40 -1.97 1.66
N VAL A 103 -0.60 -0.83 0.98
CA VAL A 103 -1.95 -0.25 0.96
C VAL A 103 -2.87 -1.16 0.16
N GLN A 104 -3.99 -1.55 0.78
CA GLN A 104 -5.02 -2.39 0.19
C GLN A 104 -6.40 -1.77 0.42
N LEU A 105 -7.38 -2.18 -0.38
CA LEU A 105 -8.78 -1.80 -0.22
C LEU A 105 -9.64 -3.03 0.12
N ASN A 106 -10.75 -2.80 0.83
CA ASN A 106 -11.80 -3.80 0.90
C ASN A 106 -12.53 -3.95 -0.44
N GLY A 107 -13.41 -4.96 -0.56
CA GLY A 107 -14.13 -5.23 -1.80
C GLY A 107 -15.08 -4.11 -2.27
N ALA A 108 -15.54 -3.26 -1.36
CA ALA A 108 -16.36 -2.09 -1.67
C ALA A 108 -15.54 -0.87 -2.12
N GLY A 109 -14.22 -0.89 -1.93
CA GLY A 109 -13.32 0.21 -2.26
C GLY A 109 -13.50 1.44 -1.38
N ASP A 110 -14.03 1.29 -0.16
CA ASP A 110 -14.34 2.39 0.73
C ASP A 110 -13.55 2.38 2.04
N GLU A 111 -12.79 1.32 2.29
CA GLU A 111 -11.86 1.25 3.41
C GLU A 111 -10.45 0.90 2.93
N LEU A 112 -9.48 1.65 3.43
CA LEU A 112 -8.05 1.44 3.25
C LEU A 112 -7.47 0.66 4.42
N TYR A 113 -6.55 -0.25 4.09
CA TYR A 113 -5.73 -0.99 5.03
C TYR A 113 -4.27 -0.82 4.66
N TRP A 114 -3.36 -0.76 5.63
CA TRP A 114 -1.92 -0.73 5.37
C TRP A 114 -1.13 -1.32 6.54
N ILE A 115 0.08 -1.76 6.24
CA ILE A 115 1.07 -2.18 7.23
C ILE A 115 1.88 -0.96 7.65
N ASN A 116 2.01 -0.72 8.95
CA ASN A 116 2.98 0.19 9.55
C ASN A 116 3.28 -0.33 10.97
N LYS A 117 4.12 -1.36 11.08
CA LYS A 117 4.27 -2.24 12.22
C LYS A 117 2.97 -2.99 12.56
N ASP A 118 1.93 -2.27 12.98
CA ASP A 118 0.57 -2.74 13.13
C ASP A 118 -0.17 -2.75 11.77
N ILE A 119 -1.36 -3.35 11.72
CA ILE A 119 -2.28 -3.17 10.59
C ILE A 119 -3.22 -2.01 10.93
N TRP A 120 -3.28 -1.06 10.06
CA TRP A 120 -4.11 0.13 10.17
C TRP A 120 -5.29 0.06 9.20
N ARG A 121 -6.41 0.69 9.57
CA ARG A 121 -7.61 0.76 8.74
C ARG A 121 -8.25 2.13 8.86
N MET A 122 -8.71 2.69 7.74
CA MET A 122 -9.51 3.92 7.73
C MET A 122 -10.44 3.98 6.53
N SER A 123 -11.55 4.69 6.65
CA SER A 123 -12.40 5.04 5.51
C SER A 123 -11.64 5.89 4.49
N VAL A 124 -11.92 5.70 3.19
CA VAL A 124 -11.38 6.56 2.11
C VAL A 124 -11.88 8.01 2.22
N ASP A 125 -12.98 8.22 2.92
CA ASP A 125 -13.54 9.56 3.17
C ASP A 125 -13.00 10.21 4.45
N ALA A 126 -12.11 9.52 5.20
CA ALA A 126 -11.56 10.05 6.44
C ALA A 126 -10.71 11.30 6.22
N GLU A 127 -10.81 12.22 7.18
CA GLU A 127 -10.06 13.47 7.18
C GLU A 127 -8.76 13.40 8.00
N ARG A 128 -8.55 12.31 8.74
CA ARG A 128 -7.39 12.06 9.60
C ARG A 128 -7.06 10.58 9.64
N VAL A 129 -5.79 10.26 9.82
CA VAL A 129 -5.38 8.88 10.13
C VAL A 129 -5.90 8.45 11.50
N PRO A 130 -6.22 7.17 11.68
CA PRO A 130 -6.67 6.64 12.96
C PRO A 130 -5.57 6.78 14.04
N VAL A 131 -5.98 6.91 15.29
CA VAL A 131 -5.08 6.97 16.45
C VAL A 131 -4.80 5.61 17.08
N ARG A 132 -5.52 4.58 16.63
CA ARG A 132 -5.35 3.19 17.08
C ARG A 132 -5.31 2.29 15.86
N PRO A 133 -4.44 1.25 15.88
CA PRO A 133 -4.42 0.27 14.81
C PRO A 133 -5.70 -0.59 14.82
N PHE A 134 -6.01 -1.15 13.67
CA PHE A 134 -7.04 -2.16 13.51
C PHE A 134 -6.61 -3.50 14.13
N LEU A 135 -5.39 -3.97 13.79
CA LEU A 135 -4.79 -5.15 14.41
C LEU A 135 -3.43 -4.78 14.96
N LYS A 136 -3.19 -5.16 16.22
CA LYS A 136 -1.89 -4.95 16.84
C LYS A 136 -0.87 -5.98 16.33
N TYR A 137 0.35 -5.52 16.22
CA TYR A 137 1.52 -6.32 15.98
C TYR A 137 1.66 -7.48 16.99
N ARG A 138 2.00 -8.67 16.46
CA ARG A 138 2.10 -9.92 17.23
C ARG A 138 3.54 -10.43 17.37
N ASP A 139 4.52 -9.54 17.36
CA ASP A 139 5.95 -9.88 17.33
C ASP A 139 6.35 -10.72 16.10
N THR A 140 5.83 -10.34 14.96
CA THR A 140 5.98 -10.99 13.65
C THR A 140 6.58 -10.02 12.63
N LYS A 141 6.81 -10.47 11.41
CA LYS A 141 7.20 -9.58 10.30
C LYS A 141 6.10 -9.53 9.26
N TYR A 142 5.08 -8.73 9.50
CA TYR A 142 4.04 -8.49 8.52
C TYR A 142 4.65 -8.01 7.21
N TYR A 143 4.40 -8.73 6.14
CA TYR A 143 5.04 -8.55 4.85
C TYR A 143 4.05 -8.33 3.72
N GLY A 144 2.95 -9.07 3.70
CA GLY A 144 1.89 -8.93 2.73
C GLY A 144 0.52 -8.74 3.40
N LEU A 145 -0.39 -8.07 2.72
CA LEU A 145 -1.73 -7.75 3.20
C LEU A 145 -2.72 -7.85 2.05
N THR A 146 -3.89 -8.41 2.32
CA THR A 146 -5.04 -8.32 1.41
C THR A 146 -6.35 -8.40 2.16
N VAL A 147 -7.41 -7.90 1.56
CA VAL A 147 -8.77 -7.97 2.10
C VAL A 147 -9.65 -8.74 1.11
N SER A 148 -10.37 -9.72 1.59
CA SER A 148 -11.29 -10.51 0.78
C SER A 148 -12.39 -9.64 0.18
N PRO A 149 -12.54 -9.59 -1.15
CA PRO A 149 -13.60 -8.80 -1.77
C PRO A 149 -15.02 -9.38 -1.54
N LYS A 150 -15.10 -10.62 -1.02
CA LYS A 150 -16.37 -11.33 -0.83
C LYS A 150 -16.99 -11.10 0.53
N ASN A 151 -16.18 -11.11 1.59
CA ASN A 151 -16.64 -11.12 2.98
C ASN A 151 -15.86 -10.18 3.92
N GLY A 152 -14.93 -9.39 3.39
CA GLY A 152 -14.17 -8.43 4.19
C GLY A 152 -13.08 -9.03 5.08
N ASP A 153 -12.87 -10.36 5.07
CA ASP A 153 -11.81 -10.98 5.86
C ASP A 153 -10.43 -10.43 5.49
N VAL A 154 -9.62 -10.15 6.48
CA VAL A 154 -8.28 -9.60 6.31
C VAL A 154 -7.24 -10.70 6.43
N TYR A 155 -6.39 -10.83 5.41
CA TYR A 155 -5.31 -11.79 5.37
C TYR A 155 -3.98 -11.05 5.48
N VAL A 156 -3.18 -11.45 6.45
CA VAL A 156 -1.87 -10.86 6.72
C VAL A 156 -0.81 -11.94 6.57
N ALA A 157 0.15 -11.69 5.72
CA ALA A 157 1.30 -12.57 5.54
C ALA A 157 2.44 -12.16 6.47
N ASP A 158 3.06 -13.14 7.09
CA ASP A 158 4.25 -13.01 7.91
C ASP A 158 5.42 -13.74 7.24
N ALA A 159 6.49 -13.01 6.95
CA ALA A 159 7.70 -13.57 6.37
C ALA A 159 8.63 -14.21 7.42
N ILE A 160 8.30 -14.10 8.70
CA ILE A 160 9.04 -14.62 9.85
C ILE A 160 10.52 -14.15 9.83
N ASP A 161 11.41 -14.92 9.25
CA ASP A 161 12.85 -14.62 9.17
C ASP A 161 13.38 -14.57 7.73
N TYR A 162 12.47 -14.62 6.73
CA TYR A 162 12.79 -14.69 5.30
C TYR A 162 13.52 -15.97 4.83
N GLN A 163 13.62 -16.99 5.67
CA GLN A 163 14.32 -18.23 5.37
C GLN A 163 13.44 -19.47 5.52
N GLN A 164 12.55 -19.47 6.50
CA GLN A 164 11.60 -20.56 6.73
C GLN A 164 10.24 -20.27 6.08
N GLN A 165 9.36 -21.25 6.16
CA GLN A 165 7.97 -21.07 5.72
C GLN A 165 7.30 -19.91 6.45
N GLY A 166 6.67 -19.04 5.68
CA GLY A 166 5.88 -17.95 6.24
C GLY A 166 4.52 -18.43 6.75
N MET A 167 3.83 -17.52 7.44
CA MET A 167 2.51 -17.76 8.03
C MET A 167 1.49 -16.82 7.40
N ILE A 168 0.28 -17.29 7.22
CA ILE A 168 -0.88 -16.44 6.94
C ILE A 168 -1.77 -16.41 8.17
N TYR A 169 -2.15 -15.23 8.58
CA TYR A 169 -3.20 -14.99 9.59
C TYR A 169 -4.45 -14.48 8.87
N ARG A 170 -5.58 -15.12 9.12
CA ARG A 170 -6.89 -14.70 8.65
C ARG A 170 -7.69 -14.13 9.80
N TYR A 171 -8.16 -12.91 9.63
CA TYR A 171 -9.03 -12.21 10.59
C TYR A 171 -10.38 -11.93 9.94
N THR A 172 -11.43 -11.85 10.75
CA THR A 172 -12.72 -11.31 10.31
C THR A 172 -12.59 -9.82 9.96
N GLU A 173 -13.60 -9.26 9.32
CA GLU A 173 -13.75 -7.81 9.10
C GLU A 173 -13.67 -7.00 10.41
N ASP A 174 -14.06 -7.59 11.54
CA ASP A 174 -14.01 -6.97 12.87
C ASP A 174 -12.67 -7.16 13.59
N GLY A 175 -11.74 -7.91 12.99
CA GLY A 175 -10.39 -8.12 13.52
C GLY A 175 -10.25 -9.33 14.47
N GLU A 176 -11.21 -10.25 14.49
CA GLU A 176 -11.10 -11.49 15.23
C GLU A 176 -10.29 -12.53 14.43
N LEU A 177 -9.30 -13.18 15.06
CA LEU A 177 -8.52 -14.22 14.42
C LEU A 177 -9.40 -15.46 14.15
N VAL A 178 -9.48 -15.85 12.89
CA VAL A 178 -10.28 -17.03 12.44
C VAL A 178 -9.41 -18.23 12.21
N ASP A 179 -8.23 -18.02 11.59
CA ASP A 179 -7.38 -19.12 11.16
C ASP A 179 -5.92 -18.67 10.99
N GLU A 180 -5.00 -19.63 11.06
CA GLU A 180 -3.59 -19.40 10.77
C GLU A 180 -2.99 -20.66 10.13
N PHE A 181 -2.16 -20.49 9.08
CA PHE A 181 -1.57 -21.62 8.37
C PHE A 181 -0.25 -21.27 7.70
N TYR A 182 0.62 -22.28 7.60
CA TYR A 182 1.91 -22.14 6.92
C TYR A 182 1.75 -22.11 5.40
N VAL A 183 2.62 -21.33 4.76
CA VAL A 183 2.71 -21.19 3.31
C VAL A 183 4.18 -21.25 2.86
N GLY A 184 4.46 -20.86 1.62
CA GLY A 184 5.83 -20.77 1.12
C GLY A 184 6.66 -19.70 1.84
N ILE A 185 7.96 -19.65 1.50
CA ILE A 185 8.89 -18.66 2.03
C ILE A 185 8.53 -17.27 1.47
N ILE A 186 8.54 -16.23 2.31
CA ILE A 186 8.29 -14.83 1.94
C ILE A 186 6.96 -14.67 1.19
N PRO A 187 5.80 -14.97 1.81
CA PRO A 187 4.50 -14.80 1.18
C PRO A 187 4.17 -13.31 1.03
N GLY A 188 4.23 -12.78 -0.19
CA GLY A 188 4.08 -11.35 -0.46
C GLY A 188 2.91 -10.99 -1.39
N ALA A 189 2.24 -11.96 -2.01
CA ALA A 189 1.17 -11.69 -2.95
C ALA A 189 -0.03 -12.62 -2.77
N PHE A 190 -1.22 -12.07 -3.02
CA PHE A 190 -2.49 -12.76 -2.92
C PHE A 190 -3.27 -12.66 -4.23
N CYS A 191 -4.10 -13.64 -4.52
CA CYS A 191 -4.98 -13.64 -5.67
C CYS A 191 -6.36 -14.18 -5.30
N TRP A 192 -7.40 -13.51 -5.74
CA TRP A 192 -8.80 -13.88 -5.51
C TRP A 192 -9.42 -14.47 -6.79
N LYS A 193 -10.26 -15.48 -6.62
CA LYS A 193 -11.10 -16.06 -7.68
C LYS A 193 -12.54 -15.60 -7.55
#